data_d8c5ea4d6dbfd81fa505076e50fd0086
#
_entry.id   d8c5ea4d6dbfd81fa505076e50fd0086
#
_cell.length_a   1.000
_cell.length_b   1.000
_cell.length_c   1.000
_cell.angle_alpha   90.00
_cell.angle_beta   90.00
_cell.angle_gamma   90.00
#
_symmetry.space_group_name_H-M   'P 1'
#
loop_
_entity.id
_entity.type
_entity.pdbx_description
1 polymer ?
#
loop_
_entity_poly.entity_id
_entity_poly.type
_entity_poly.pdbx_seq_one_letter_code
_entity_poly.pdbx_strand_id
1 'polypeptide(L)'
;MDYKQLDNNLTVSGQLTVDDLTALAERGVKTLICNRPDGEGGDQPGFKELEAKAAELGIQCHYLPVVSGRVTDEDAAAFGELLAAQTEPVHAYCRSGMRCTTLWALSRGEQKSLTDIVDAAAKAGYDMSGVVSRIAAKNGGAEAEGMATYDVLIVGGGAAGISTAASLKKRCHGISIAIIDPADTHYYQPGWTLVGGGVFTPEQTARSMASLIPKGVEWIKAAVAAFDPDHNTVILEGCRLLHYKRLVVAAGIKLNWGAIEGLSETLGKNGVTSNYRYDLAPYTWELVENLKGGKALFTQPPMPIKCAGAPQKALYLSCDHWYREGRLNNIDVEFYNAGAVLFGVADYVPALMKYIDKYQAKLNFGHTLTRIDGPNKTAWFAAKDDAGNDIEVSREFDMIHVVPPQVAPDFVRNSPLVDEAGWVDVDQSTLRHKTYANIWSLGDVMNAPNAKTAAAARMQAPIVANNIAADIAGRGDQISHYNGYGSCPLTVERGKIVLAEFGYGGKLLPSFPKFLLDGTQPTRLAWLLKEKLLPPIYWQGMLKGHEWLVKPVIGEDAPAKK
;
A
#
# COMPACT_ATOMS: atom_id res chain seq x y z
N MET A 1 26.71 16.59 -8.84
CA MET A 1 26.74 15.10 -9.01
C MET A 1 25.51 14.48 -8.36
N ASP A 2 24.79 13.61 -9.07
CA ASP A 2 23.62 12.88 -8.53
C ASP A 2 24.10 11.57 -7.87
N TYR A 3 24.24 11.62 -6.56
CA TYR A 3 24.83 10.58 -5.71
C TYR A 3 23.72 9.73 -5.08
N LYS A 4 23.66 8.43 -5.39
CA LYS A 4 22.58 7.53 -5.01
C LYS A 4 23.09 6.34 -4.20
N GLN A 5 22.50 6.09 -3.04
CA GLN A 5 22.84 4.96 -2.16
C GLN A 5 22.14 3.70 -2.64
N LEU A 6 22.89 2.60 -2.80
CA LEU A 6 22.36 1.26 -3.13
C LEU A 6 22.48 0.27 -1.97
N ASP A 7 23.59 0.31 -1.23
CA ASP A 7 23.87 -0.59 -0.11
C ASP A 7 24.61 0.20 0.98
N ASN A 8 24.84 -0.38 2.16
CA ASN A 8 25.44 0.32 3.30
C ASN A 8 26.76 1.02 2.94
N ASN A 9 27.59 0.39 2.11
CA ASN A 9 28.89 0.93 1.70
C ASN A 9 29.01 1.22 0.20
N LEU A 10 27.94 1.03 -0.61
CA LEU A 10 27.95 1.25 -2.05
C LEU A 10 27.05 2.40 -2.46
N THR A 11 27.63 3.34 -3.18
CA THR A 11 26.89 4.40 -3.88
C THR A 11 27.14 4.36 -5.37
N VAL A 12 26.19 4.90 -6.15
CA VAL A 12 26.32 4.95 -7.62
C VAL A 12 25.98 6.32 -8.18
N SER A 13 26.53 6.62 -9.36
CA SER A 13 26.20 7.84 -10.11
C SER A 13 26.29 7.64 -11.63
N GLY A 14 25.88 8.66 -12.35
CA GLY A 14 26.24 8.89 -13.75
C GLY A 14 27.72 9.19 -13.91
N GLN A 15 28.11 9.58 -15.15
CA GLN A 15 29.48 9.95 -15.48
C GLN A 15 30.04 11.00 -14.52
N LEU A 16 31.25 10.76 -14.03
CA LEU A 16 32.00 11.69 -13.18
C LEU A 16 32.89 12.61 -14.02
N THR A 17 33.11 13.82 -13.50
CA THR A 17 34.17 14.74 -13.88
C THR A 17 35.32 14.64 -12.87
N VAL A 18 36.45 15.25 -13.20
CA VAL A 18 37.62 15.34 -12.29
C VAL A 18 37.26 16.09 -10.99
N ASP A 19 36.42 17.10 -11.08
CA ASP A 19 35.99 17.92 -9.93
C ASP A 19 35.10 17.16 -8.96
N ASP A 20 34.30 16.20 -9.46
CA ASP A 20 33.42 15.35 -8.62
C ASP A 20 34.20 14.48 -7.63
N LEU A 21 35.45 14.12 -7.95
CA LEU A 21 36.30 13.27 -7.11
C LEU A 21 36.62 13.88 -5.76
N THR A 22 36.78 15.20 -5.70
CA THR A 22 37.00 15.92 -4.45
C THR A 22 35.82 15.78 -3.51
N ALA A 23 34.61 15.92 -4.04
CA ALA A 23 33.37 15.72 -3.24
C ALA A 23 33.19 14.26 -2.77
N LEU A 24 33.66 13.26 -3.56
CA LEU A 24 33.66 11.85 -3.14
C LEU A 24 34.65 11.60 -2.00
N ALA A 25 35.86 12.17 -2.09
CA ALA A 25 36.88 12.06 -1.04
C ALA A 25 36.40 12.67 0.28
N GLU A 26 35.75 13.86 0.24
CA GLU A 26 35.17 14.51 1.41
C GLU A 26 34.05 13.68 2.08
N ARG A 27 33.37 12.84 1.30
CA ARG A 27 32.35 11.90 1.80
C ARG A 27 32.92 10.58 2.31
N GLY A 28 34.25 10.46 2.31
CA GLY A 28 34.94 9.28 2.82
C GLY A 28 35.02 8.11 1.85
N VAL A 29 34.71 8.29 0.56
CA VAL A 29 34.88 7.25 -0.46
C VAL A 29 36.35 6.85 -0.54
N LYS A 30 36.65 5.55 -0.49
CA LYS A 30 37.99 4.97 -0.57
C LYS A 30 38.23 4.15 -1.84
N THR A 31 37.16 3.67 -2.46
CA THR A 31 37.23 2.90 -3.70
C THR A 31 36.30 3.46 -4.76
N LEU A 32 36.82 3.63 -5.97
CA LEU A 32 36.07 4.06 -7.15
C LEU A 32 36.07 2.95 -8.19
N ILE A 33 34.88 2.56 -8.68
CA ILE A 33 34.71 1.55 -9.72
C ILE A 33 34.15 2.21 -10.97
N CYS A 34 34.86 2.11 -12.09
CA CYS A 34 34.40 2.57 -13.39
C CYS A 34 33.80 1.41 -14.19
N ASN A 35 32.50 1.45 -14.43
CA ASN A 35 31.82 0.48 -15.29
C ASN A 35 31.52 1.02 -16.71
N ARG A 36 32.03 2.19 -17.06
CA ARG A 36 31.86 2.78 -18.39
C ARG A 36 33.13 2.57 -19.23
N PRO A 37 33.05 1.93 -20.41
CA PRO A 37 34.18 1.85 -21.33
C PRO A 37 34.66 3.23 -21.76
N ASP A 38 35.98 3.42 -21.87
CA ASP A 38 36.54 4.62 -22.45
C ASP A 38 36.12 4.78 -23.92
N GLY A 39 35.86 6.02 -24.33
CA GLY A 39 35.43 6.33 -25.70
C GLY A 39 33.99 5.99 -26.03
N GLU A 40 33.15 5.66 -25.06
CA GLU A 40 31.70 5.45 -25.27
C GLU A 40 30.96 6.75 -25.60
N GLY A 41 31.49 7.92 -25.19
CA GLY A 41 30.96 9.26 -25.48
C GLY A 41 32.07 10.24 -25.78
N GLY A 42 31.79 11.23 -26.67
CA GLY A 42 32.79 12.20 -27.12
C GLY A 42 33.27 13.19 -26.08
N ASP A 43 32.50 13.39 -25.01
CA ASP A 43 32.76 14.32 -23.91
C ASP A 43 33.16 13.61 -22.60
N GLN A 44 33.46 12.33 -22.67
CA GLN A 44 33.76 11.49 -21.51
C GLN A 44 35.23 11.68 -21.10
N PRO A 45 35.53 12.05 -19.83
CA PRO A 45 36.88 11.98 -19.28
C PRO A 45 37.41 10.53 -19.36
N GLY A 46 38.64 10.34 -19.78
CA GLY A 46 39.28 9.04 -19.81
C GLY A 46 39.47 8.47 -18.39
N PHE A 47 39.40 7.14 -18.25
CA PHE A 47 39.59 6.49 -16.94
C PHE A 47 40.92 6.87 -16.30
N LYS A 48 42.01 6.90 -17.07
CA LYS A 48 43.35 7.26 -16.57
C LYS A 48 43.45 8.67 -16.00
N GLU A 49 42.69 9.59 -16.54
CA GLU A 49 42.63 10.97 -16.03
C GLU A 49 41.95 11.02 -14.65
N LEU A 50 40.82 10.31 -14.51
CA LEU A 50 40.13 10.18 -13.23
C LEU A 50 40.94 9.40 -12.21
N GLU A 51 41.61 8.30 -12.62
CA GLU A 51 42.49 7.50 -11.78
C GLU A 51 43.66 8.32 -11.19
N ALA A 52 44.30 9.15 -12.01
CA ALA A 52 45.38 10.01 -11.55
C ALA A 52 44.93 10.98 -10.48
N LYS A 53 43.77 11.62 -10.67
CA LYS A 53 43.19 12.53 -9.68
C LYS A 53 42.70 11.83 -8.42
N ALA A 54 42.09 10.67 -8.57
CA ALA A 54 41.62 9.87 -7.45
C ALA A 54 42.81 9.42 -6.55
N ALA A 55 43.94 9.05 -7.15
CA ALA A 55 45.15 8.67 -6.41
C ALA A 55 45.70 9.83 -5.57
N GLU A 56 45.64 11.10 -6.07
CA GLU A 56 46.00 12.29 -5.29
C GLU A 56 45.11 12.47 -4.05
N LEU A 57 43.85 12.01 -4.12
CA LEU A 57 42.87 12.12 -3.06
C LEU A 57 42.79 10.86 -2.15
N GLY A 58 43.69 9.89 -2.39
CA GLY A 58 43.72 8.64 -1.61
C GLY A 58 42.55 7.70 -1.90
N ILE A 59 42.00 7.74 -3.11
CA ILE A 59 40.93 6.86 -3.59
C ILE A 59 41.56 5.82 -4.52
N GLN A 60 41.33 4.54 -4.23
CA GLN A 60 41.75 3.42 -5.10
C GLN A 60 40.78 3.27 -6.27
N CYS A 61 41.25 3.16 -7.49
CA CYS A 61 40.43 3.00 -8.68
C CYS A 61 40.46 1.59 -9.26
N HIS A 62 39.31 1.13 -9.74
CA HIS A 62 39.16 -0.12 -10.47
C HIS A 62 38.44 0.11 -11.79
N TYR A 63 39.00 -0.38 -12.88
CA TYR A 63 38.41 -0.30 -14.21
C TYR A 63 37.75 -1.63 -14.57
N LEU A 64 36.42 -1.69 -14.49
CA LEU A 64 35.61 -2.85 -14.85
C LEU A 64 34.60 -2.44 -15.93
N PRO A 65 35.06 -2.19 -17.17
CA PRO A 65 34.23 -1.66 -18.23
C PRO A 65 33.23 -2.70 -18.75
N VAL A 66 31.97 -2.33 -18.80
CA VAL A 66 30.88 -3.20 -19.28
C VAL A 66 30.12 -2.45 -20.39
N VAL A 67 29.90 -3.08 -21.52
CA VAL A 67 29.19 -2.49 -22.66
C VAL A 67 27.71 -2.32 -22.33
N SER A 68 27.15 -1.15 -22.66
CA SER A 68 25.74 -0.84 -22.43
C SER A 68 24.81 -1.88 -23.08
N GLY A 69 23.84 -2.40 -22.31
CA GLY A 69 22.90 -3.43 -22.76
C GLY A 69 23.49 -4.86 -22.87
N ARG A 70 24.76 -5.08 -22.45
CA ARG A 70 25.43 -6.38 -22.51
C ARG A 70 26.07 -6.80 -21.19
N VAL A 71 25.40 -6.50 -20.07
CA VAL A 71 25.86 -6.95 -18.75
C VAL A 71 25.75 -8.48 -18.67
N THR A 72 26.89 -9.19 -18.50
CA THR A 72 26.94 -10.64 -18.34
C THR A 72 26.92 -11.05 -16.87
N ASP A 73 26.77 -12.37 -16.61
CA ASP A 73 26.85 -12.89 -15.24
C ASP A 73 28.31 -12.91 -14.73
N GLU A 74 29.28 -13.05 -15.64
CA GLU A 74 30.69 -12.93 -15.34
C GLU A 74 31.04 -11.50 -14.91
N ASP A 75 30.52 -10.48 -15.61
CA ASP A 75 30.70 -9.07 -15.21
C ASP A 75 30.13 -8.83 -13.81
N ALA A 76 28.95 -9.38 -13.53
CA ALA A 76 28.31 -9.26 -12.23
C ALA A 76 29.08 -9.98 -11.13
N ALA A 77 29.61 -11.16 -11.40
CA ALA A 77 30.46 -11.91 -10.47
C ALA A 77 31.74 -11.13 -10.13
N ALA A 78 32.46 -10.63 -11.16
CA ALA A 78 33.66 -9.80 -10.97
C ALA A 78 33.36 -8.51 -10.16
N PHE A 79 32.24 -7.87 -10.43
CA PHE A 79 31.80 -6.70 -9.65
C PHE A 79 31.48 -7.07 -8.20
N GLY A 80 30.81 -8.21 -7.97
CA GLY A 80 30.48 -8.74 -6.64
C GLY A 80 31.71 -9.09 -5.81
N GLU A 81 32.71 -9.77 -6.42
CA GLU A 81 34.00 -10.10 -5.80
C GLU A 81 34.75 -8.82 -5.40
N LEU A 82 34.79 -7.84 -6.31
CA LEU A 82 35.44 -6.55 -6.05
C LEU A 82 34.79 -5.84 -4.86
N LEU A 83 33.44 -5.81 -4.79
CA LEU A 83 32.70 -5.23 -3.66
C LEU A 83 32.94 -5.99 -2.35
N ALA A 84 32.99 -7.31 -2.39
CA ALA A 84 33.21 -8.13 -1.19
C ALA A 84 34.60 -7.95 -0.58
N ALA A 85 35.56 -7.55 -1.39
CA ALA A 85 36.94 -7.26 -0.96
C ALA A 85 37.06 -5.87 -0.28
N GLN A 86 36.03 -5.02 -0.36
CA GLN A 86 36.07 -3.67 0.19
C GLN A 86 35.37 -3.60 1.55
N THR A 87 36.02 -3.03 2.55
CA THR A 87 35.46 -2.74 3.88
C THR A 87 35.11 -1.26 4.05
N GLU A 88 35.63 -0.40 3.20
CA GLU A 88 35.48 1.05 3.20
C GLU A 88 34.43 1.49 2.14
N PRO A 89 33.89 2.72 2.21
CA PRO A 89 32.91 3.21 1.27
C PRO A 89 33.37 3.17 -0.20
N VAL A 90 32.52 2.57 -1.04
CA VAL A 90 32.73 2.39 -2.49
C VAL A 90 31.79 3.30 -3.26
N HIS A 91 32.29 3.89 -4.34
CA HIS A 91 31.47 4.55 -5.34
C HIS A 91 31.66 3.92 -6.71
N ALA A 92 30.56 3.55 -7.38
CA ALA A 92 30.60 3.02 -8.74
C ALA A 92 29.90 3.98 -9.70
N TYR A 93 30.47 4.18 -10.89
CA TYR A 93 29.87 5.05 -11.89
C TYR A 93 29.85 4.43 -13.29
N CYS A 94 28.88 4.84 -14.08
CA CYS A 94 28.80 4.54 -15.51
C CYS A 94 28.19 5.76 -16.24
N ARG A 95 27.49 5.57 -17.36
CA ARG A 95 26.85 6.69 -18.07
C ARG A 95 25.72 7.35 -17.25
N SER A 96 24.86 6.55 -16.57
CA SER A 96 23.68 7.01 -15.83
C SER A 96 23.52 6.39 -14.44
N GLY A 97 24.41 5.49 -14.01
CA GLY A 97 24.28 4.67 -12.81
C GLY A 97 23.56 3.34 -13.00
N MET A 98 22.71 3.20 -14.03
CA MET A 98 21.93 1.99 -14.30
C MET A 98 22.77 0.71 -14.41
N ARG A 99 23.89 0.76 -15.14
CA ARG A 99 24.80 -0.37 -15.34
C ARG A 99 25.42 -0.86 -14.03
N CYS A 100 25.87 0.06 -13.19
CA CYS A 100 26.39 -0.25 -11.85
C CYS A 100 25.32 -0.89 -10.98
N THR A 101 24.09 -0.35 -11.03
CA THR A 101 22.94 -0.90 -10.29
C THR A 101 22.58 -2.31 -10.79
N THR A 102 22.63 -2.56 -12.09
CA THR A 102 22.40 -3.89 -12.68
C THR A 102 23.46 -4.90 -12.23
N LEU A 103 24.74 -4.53 -12.26
CA LEU A 103 25.84 -5.37 -11.79
C LEU A 103 25.69 -5.70 -10.29
N TRP A 104 25.36 -4.71 -9.48
CA TRP A 104 25.10 -4.91 -8.07
C TRP A 104 23.91 -5.85 -7.84
N ALA A 105 22.77 -5.62 -8.51
CA ALA A 105 21.57 -6.44 -8.36
C ALA A 105 21.86 -7.92 -8.69
N LEU A 106 22.50 -8.19 -9.84
CA LEU A 106 22.88 -9.53 -10.27
C LEU A 106 23.88 -10.19 -9.30
N SER A 107 24.85 -9.44 -8.78
CA SER A 107 25.85 -9.95 -7.83
C SER A 107 25.27 -10.28 -6.45
N ARG A 108 24.13 -9.67 -6.08
CA ARG A 108 23.47 -9.87 -4.78
C ARG A 108 22.32 -10.87 -4.81
N GLY A 109 21.94 -11.37 -5.99
CA GLY A 109 20.78 -12.24 -6.18
C GLY A 109 20.73 -13.51 -5.32
N GLU A 110 21.87 -14.01 -4.85
CA GLU A 110 21.97 -15.16 -3.93
C GLU A 110 22.01 -14.76 -2.44
N GLN A 111 22.29 -13.49 -2.14
CA GLN A 111 22.58 -13.00 -0.79
C GLN A 111 21.44 -12.14 -0.20
N LYS A 112 20.63 -11.51 -1.05
CA LYS A 112 19.53 -10.64 -0.66
C LYS A 112 18.20 -11.15 -1.24
N SER A 113 17.11 -10.85 -0.57
CA SER A 113 15.78 -11.11 -1.15
C SER A 113 15.58 -10.27 -2.42
N LEU A 114 14.78 -10.78 -3.34
CA LEU A 114 14.47 -10.05 -4.57
C LEU A 114 13.76 -8.71 -4.27
N THR A 115 12.89 -8.70 -3.26
CA THR A 115 12.23 -7.47 -2.78
C THR A 115 13.25 -6.45 -2.28
N ASP A 116 14.24 -6.85 -1.48
CA ASP A 116 15.29 -5.92 -1.00
C ASP A 116 16.11 -5.32 -2.14
N ILE A 117 16.41 -6.12 -3.17
CA ILE A 117 17.13 -5.66 -4.37
C ILE A 117 16.29 -4.63 -5.13
N VAL A 118 15.00 -4.93 -5.36
CA VAL A 118 14.07 -4.01 -6.06
C VAL A 118 13.89 -2.72 -5.27
N ASP A 119 13.68 -2.82 -3.96
CA ASP A 119 13.45 -1.66 -3.09
C ASP A 119 14.69 -0.74 -3.02
N ALA A 120 15.89 -1.31 -2.90
CA ALA A 120 17.13 -0.53 -2.86
C ALA A 120 17.36 0.20 -4.20
N ALA A 121 17.19 -0.49 -5.32
CA ALA A 121 17.32 0.09 -6.65
C ALA A 121 16.26 1.18 -6.91
N ALA A 122 15.00 0.94 -6.54
CA ALA A 122 13.91 1.90 -6.70
C ALA A 122 14.12 3.17 -5.87
N LYS A 123 14.59 3.05 -4.63
CA LYS A 123 14.99 4.20 -3.80
C LYS A 123 16.11 5.02 -4.44
N ALA A 124 17.02 4.36 -5.14
CA ALA A 124 18.05 4.99 -5.95
C ALA A 124 17.55 5.52 -7.32
N GLY A 125 16.26 5.28 -7.65
CA GLY A 125 15.62 5.73 -8.88
C GLY A 125 15.89 4.86 -10.10
N TYR A 126 16.16 3.56 -9.91
CA TYR A 126 16.40 2.60 -10.97
C TYR A 126 15.35 1.48 -10.98
N ASP A 127 14.78 1.17 -12.15
CA ASP A 127 13.90 0.02 -12.34
C ASP A 127 14.73 -1.25 -12.61
N MET A 128 14.56 -2.27 -11.76
CA MET A 128 15.25 -3.56 -11.85
C MET A 128 14.32 -4.72 -12.21
N SER A 129 13.09 -4.47 -12.64
CA SER A 129 12.11 -5.52 -12.96
C SER A 129 12.66 -6.58 -13.91
N GLY A 130 13.28 -6.19 -15.03
CA GLY A 130 13.89 -7.10 -16.00
C GLY A 130 15.13 -7.83 -15.45
N VAL A 131 15.86 -7.20 -14.53
CA VAL A 131 17.04 -7.81 -13.87
C VAL A 131 16.61 -8.87 -12.86
N VAL A 132 15.54 -8.62 -12.11
CA VAL A 132 14.98 -9.57 -11.15
C VAL A 132 14.48 -10.83 -11.84
N SER A 133 13.85 -10.72 -13.00
CA SER A 133 13.47 -11.87 -13.83
C SER A 133 14.68 -12.74 -14.21
N ARG A 134 15.80 -12.11 -14.56
CA ARG A 134 17.05 -12.81 -14.88
C ARG A 134 17.66 -13.50 -13.64
N ILE A 135 17.67 -12.84 -12.48
CA ILE A 135 18.13 -13.44 -11.21
C ILE A 135 17.27 -14.66 -10.87
N ALA A 136 15.94 -14.53 -10.98
CA ALA A 136 15.02 -15.61 -10.67
C ALA A 136 15.19 -16.79 -11.62
N ALA A 137 15.35 -16.55 -12.92
CA ALA A 137 15.61 -17.61 -13.90
C ALA A 137 16.93 -18.34 -13.67
N LYS A 138 17.99 -17.64 -13.23
CA LYS A 138 19.29 -18.23 -12.90
C LYS A 138 19.24 -19.06 -11.62
N ASN A 139 18.62 -18.54 -10.56
CA ASN A 139 18.60 -19.16 -9.24
C ASN A 139 17.50 -20.23 -9.10
N GLY A 140 16.44 -20.17 -9.92
CA GLY A 140 15.33 -21.14 -9.94
C GLY A 140 15.71 -22.53 -10.49
N GLY A 141 16.89 -22.72 -11.06
CA GLY A 141 17.42 -24.00 -11.54
C GLY A 141 16.51 -24.69 -12.56
N ALA A 142 16.62 -26.05 -12.65
CA ALA A 142 15.85 -26.90 -13.56
C ALA A 142 14.32 -26.93 -13.33
N GLU A 143 13.79 -26.26 -12.29
CA GLU A 143 12.34 -26.04 -12.12
C GLU A 143 11.74 -25.09 -13.18
N ALA A 144 12.58 -24.46 -14.01
CA ALA A 144 12.13 -23.71 -15.20
C ALA A 144 11.51 -24.64 -16.28
N GLU A 145 11.79 -25.93 -16.28
CA GLU A 145 11.15 -26.94 -17.13
C GLU A 145 9.81 -27.40 -16.53
N GLY A 146 8.80 -26.53 -16.53
CA GLY A 146 7.46 -26.84 -16.02
C GLY A 146 6.79 -25.68 -15.34
N MET A 147 7.11 -24.44 -15.74
CA MET A 147 6.50 -23.25 -15.16
C MET A 147 4.96 -23.34 -15.21
N ALA A 148 4.33 -23.27 -14.04
CA ALA A 148 2.89 -23.34 -13.93
C ALA A 148 2.27 -22.11 -14.63
N THR A 149 1.38 -22.36 -15.58
CA THR A 149 0.61 -21.33 -16.28
C THR A 149 -0.83 -21.37 -15.81
N TYR A 150 -1.35 -20.24 -15.34
CA TYR A 150 -2.72 -20.11 -14.90
C TYR A 150 -3.56 -19.30 -15.90
N ASP A 151 -4.81 -19.70 -16.10
CA ASP A 151 -5.75 -18.90 -16.88
C ASP A 151 -6.02 -17.56 -16.23
N VAL A 152 -6.10 -17.55 -14.87
CA VAL A 152 -6.18 -16.33 -14.06
C VAL A 152 -5.31 -16.46 -12.81
N LEU A 153 -4.35 -15.56 -12.65
CA LEU A 153 -3.51 -15.44 -11.46
C LEU A 153 -3.94 -14.20 -10.67
N ILE A 154 -4.14 -14.35 -9.36
CA ILE A 154 -4.60 -13.27 -8.47
C ILE A 154 -3.54 -13.02 -7.41
N VAL A 155 -3.01 -11.81 -7.36
CA VAL A 155 -2.05 -11.37 -6.35
C VAL A 155 -2.79 -10.67 -5.21
N GLY A 156 -2.81 -11.32 -4.05
CA GLY A 156 -3.47 -10.90 -2.82
C GLY A 156 -4.70 -11.74 -2.46
N GLY A 157 -4.65 -12.42 -1.32
CA GLY A 157 -5.72 -13.20 -0.70
C GLY A 157 -6.61 -12.38 0.26
N GLY A 158 -6.66 -11.05 0.07
CA GLY A 158 -7.55 -10.17 0.81
C GLY A 158 -9.00 -10.26 0.35
N ALA A 159 -9.84 -9.36 0.87
CA ALA A 159 -11.26 -9.27 0.54
C ALA A 159 -11.51 -9.22 -0.98
N ALA A 160 -10.73 -8.42 -1.70
CA ALA A 160 -10.84 -8.23 -3.13
C ALA A 160 -10.48 -9.50 -3.92
N GLY A 161 -9.32 -10.11 -3.64
CA GLY A 161 -8.84 -11.26 -4.39
C GLY A 161 -9.69 -12.51 -4.20
N ILE A 162 -10.01 -12.89 -2.96
CA ILE A 162 -10.88 -14.05 -2.68
C ILE A 162 -12.26 -13.86 -3.33
N SER A 163 -12.85 -12.66 -3.20
CA SER A 163 -14.17 -12.40 -3.79
C SER A 163 -14.14 -12.47 -5.32
N THR A 164 -13.07 -11.98 -5.96
CA THR A 164 -12.89 -12.10 -7.41
C THR A 164 -12.74 -13.56 -7.83
N ALA A 165 -11.92 -14.35 -7.15
CA ALA A 165 -11.77 -15.78 -7.42
C ALA A 165 -13.10 -16.52 -7.28
N ALA A 166 -13.85 -16.27 -6.20
CA ALA A 166 -15.16 -16.87 -5.96
C ALA A 166 -16.18 -16.48 -7.05
N SER A 167 -16.17 -15.23 -7.49
CA SER A 167 -17.04 -14.71 -8.54
C SER A 167 -16.68 -15.30 -9.91
N LEU A 168 -15.40 -15.45 -10.23
CA LEU A 168 -14.89 -16.10 -11.46
C LEU A 168 -15.28 -17.56 -11.51
N LYS A 169 -15.16 -18.32 -10.42
CA LYS A 169 -15.56 -19.75 -10.36
C LYS A 169 -17.02 -19.97 -10.72
N LYS A 170 -17.89 -18.99 -10.49
CA LYS A 170 -19.32 -19.04 -10.88
C LYS A 170 -19.57 -18.71 -12.34
N ARG A 171 -18.65 -17.99 -12.99
CA ARG A 171 -18.79 -17.54 -14.40
C ARG A 171 -18.02 -18.41 -15.36
N CYS A 172 -16.88 -18.94 -14.95
CA CYS A 172 -15.95 -19.65 -15.80
C CYS A 172 -15.71 -21.05 -15.25
N HIS A 173 -16.10 -22.07 -16.00
CA HIS A 173 -15.82 -23.46 -15.67
C HIS A 173 -14.59 -23.96 -16.43
N GLY A 174 -13.82 -24.86 -15.83
CA GLY A 174 -12.68 -25.50 -16.49
C GLY A 174 -11.40 -24.65 -16.59
N ILE A 175 -11.38 -23.44 -15.99
CA ILE A 175 -10.19 -22.60 -15.95
C ILE A 175 -9.38 -22.82 -14.69
N SER A 176 -8.05 -22.70 -14.81
CA SER A 176 -7.12 -22.69 -13.67
C SER A 176 -7.06 -21.30 -13.05
N ILE A 177 -7.32 -21.22 -11.74
CA ILE A 177 -7.23 -19.99 -10.96
C ILE A 177 -6.32 -20.22 -9.76
N ALA A 178 -5.35 -19.34 -9.53
CA ALA A 178 -4.55 -19.33 -8.32
C ALA A 178 -4.60 -17.98 -7.62
N ILE A 179 -4.51 -18.00 -6.28
CA ILE A 179 -4.32 -16.82 -5.43
C ILE A 179 -2.94 -16.93 -4.78
N ILE A 180 -2.14 -15.87 -4.88
CA ILE A 180 -0.85 -15.75 -4.22
C ILE A 180 -1.02 -14.85 -3.00
N ASP A 181 -0.74 -15.38 -1.82
CA ASP A 181 -0.72 -14.60 -0.57
C ASP A 181 0.08 -15.35 0.50
N PRO A 182 1.04 -14.72 1.19
CA PRO A 182 1.87 -15.36 2.21
C PRO A 182 1.15 -15.55 3.55
N ALA A 183 0.03 -14.86 3.80
CA ALA A 183 -0.61 -14.78 5.11
C ALA A 183 -1.45 -16.03 5.44
N ASP A 184 -1.28 -16.57 6.64
CA ASP A 184 -2.10 -17.69 7.15
C ASP A 184 -3.47 -17.24 7.65
N THR A 185 -3.62 -15.96 7.99
CA THR A 185 -4.81 -15.40 8.59
C THR A 185 -5.39 -14.29 7.73
N HIS A 186 -6.68 -14.40 7.48
CA HIS A 186 -7.47 -13.38 6.82
C HIS A 186 -8.27 -12.58 7.85
N TYR A 187 -8.28 -11.24 7.70
CA TYR A 187 -8.90 -10.34 8.64
C TYR A 187 -10.09 -9.59 8.05
N TYR A 188 -11.19 -9.54 8.79
CA TYR A 188 -12.31 -8.63 8.57
C TYR A 188 -11.94 -7.25 9.15
N GLN A 189 -11.11 -6.51 8.43
CA GLN A 189 -10.57 -5.22 8.88
C GLN A 189 -11.65 -4.18 9.24
N PRO A 190 -12.85 -4.13 8.59
CA PRO A 190 -13.91 -3.21 9.01
C PRO A 190 -14.41 -3.41 10.45
N GLY A 191 -14.13 -4.55 11.06
CA GLY A 191 -14.43 -4.87 12.45
C GLY A 191 -13.48 -4.23 13.46
N TRP A 192 -12.25 -3.87 13.07
CA TRP A 192 -11.24 -3.39 14.00
C TRP A 192 -11.62 -2.10 14.71
N THR A 193 -12.37 -1.19 14.07
CA THR A 193 -12.91 -0.01 14.75
C THR A 193 -13.92 -0.36 15.85
N LEU A 194 -14.62 -1.48 15.72
CA LEU A 194 -15.52 -2.00 16.76
C LEU A 194 -14.76 -2.75 17.86
N VAL A 195 -13.60 -3.34 17.54
CA VAL A 195 -12.69 -3.90 18.55
C VAL A 195 -12.14 -2.75 19.41
N GLY A 196 -11.57 -1.71 18.78
CA GLY A 196 -11.06 -0.53 19.49
C GLY A 196 -12.13 0.29 20.21
N GLY A 197 -13.42 0.04 19.94
CA GLY A 197 -14.57 0.61 20.65
C GLY A 197 -15.23 -0.35 21.65
N GLY A 198 -14.61 -1.51 21.95
CA GLY A 198 -15.11 -2.47 22.94
C GLY A 198 -16.42 -3.17 22.57
N VAL A 199 -16.73 -3.29 21.25
CA VAL A 199 -17.95 -3.92 20.74
C VAL A 199 -17.69 -5.34 20.23
N PHE A 200 -16.55 -5.55 19.55
CA PHE A 200 -16.10 -6.86 19.06
C PHE A 200 -14.88 -7.34 19.82
N THR A 201 -14.69 -8.67 19.87
CA THR A 201 -13.39 -9.25 20.23
C THR A 201 -12.52 -9.36 18.96
N PRO A 202 -11.20 -9.37 19.08
CA PRO A 202 -10.29 -9.55 17.94
C PRO A 202 -10.59 -10.82 17.14
N GLU A 203 -10.85 -11.94 17.82
CA GLU A 203 -11.07 -13.27 17.23
C GLU A 203 -12.30 -13.29 16.30
N GLN A 204 -13.30 -12.46 16.54
CA GLN A 204 -14.45 -12.32 15.66
C GLN A 204 -14.08 -11.78 14.28
N THR A 205 -12.93 -11.12 14.18
CA THR A 205 -12.44 -10.48 12.95
C THR A 205 -11.37 -11.29 12.21
N ALA A 206 -10.98 -12.47 12.69
CA ALA A 206 -9.91 -13.28 12.12
C ALA A 206 -10.40 -14.68 11.72
N ARG A 207 -9.91 -15.20 10.60
CA ARG A 207 -10.14 -16.58 10.14
C ARG A 207 -8.90 -17.11 9.42
N SER A 208 -8.73 -18.44 9.42
CA SER A 208 -7.70 -19.08 8.61
C SER A 208 -7.90 -18.79 7.12
N MET A 209 -6.84 -18.36 6.44
CA MET A 209 -6.82 -18.11 4.99
C MET A 209 -7.27 -19.37 4.23
N ALA A 210 -6.73 -20.54 4.58
CA ALA A 210 -7.06 -21.82 3.95
C ALA A 210 -8.56 -22.13 3.95
N SER A 211 -9.29 -21.72 5.00
CA SER A 211 -10.74 -21.94 5.12
C SER A 211 -11.60 -21.06 4.21
N LEU A 212 -10.99 -20.03 3.60
CA LEU A 212 -11.68 -19.01 2.81
C LEU A 212 -11.37 -19.13 1.31
N ILE A 213 -10.32 -19.83 0.94
CA ILE A 213 -9.97 -20.07 -0.46
C ILE A 213 -11.11 -20.84 -1.13
N PRO A 214 -11.67 -20.36 -2.26
CA PRO A 214 -12.77 -21.02 -2.93
C PRO A 214 -12.37 -22.41 -3.44
N LYS A 215 -13.28 -23.38 -3.36
CA LYS A 215 -13.03 -24.75 -3.83
C LYS A 215 -12.61 -24.76 -5.31
N GLY A 216 -11.49 -25.41 -5.60
CA GLY A 216 -10.92 -25.50 -6.95
C GLY A 216 -10.16 -24.23 -7.38
N VAL A 217 -9.77 -23.40 -6.43
CA VAL A 217 -8.78 -22.35 -6.58
C VAL A 217 -7.53 -22.80 -5.83
N GLU A 218 -6.37 -22.67 -6.43
CA GLU A 218 -5.09 -22.96 -5.79
C GLU A 218 -4.68 -21.79 -4.91
N TRP A 219 -4.21 -22.07 -3.70
CA TRP A 219 -3.57 -21.08 -2.86
C TRP A 219 -2.06 -21.30 -2.86
N ILE A 220 -1.33 -20.34 -3.45
CA ILE A 220 0.12 -20.30 -3.45
C ILE A 220 0.57 -19.45 -2.27
N LYS A 221 0.99 -20.13 -1.20
CA LYS A 221 1.45 -19.47 0.02
C LYS A 221 2.87 -18.94 -0.17
N ALA A 222 2.98 -17.80 -0.82
CA ALA A 222 4.26 -17.15 -1.11
C ALA A 222 4.06 -15.63 -1.22
N ALA A 223 5.15 -14.89 -1.02
CA ALA A 223 5.19 -13.46 -1.28
C ALA A 223 5.59 -13.20 -2.74
N VAL A 224 4.97 -12.19 -3.35
CA VAL A 224 5.38 -11.67 -4.66
C VAL A 224 6.54 -10.72 -4.47
N ALA A 225 7.60 -10.89 -5.26
CA ALA A 225 8.77 -10.01 -5.29
C ALA A 225 8.67 -8.95 -6.39
N ALA A 226 8.21 -9.34 -7.61
CA ALA A 226 8.13 -8.45 -8.76
C ALA A 226 7.12 -8.93 -9.80
N PHE A 227 6.86 -8.05 -10.79
CA PHE A 227 6.07 -8.33 -11.98
C PHE A 227 6.93 -8.16 -13.24
N ASP A 228 6.74 -9.06 -14.19
CA ASP A 228 7.26 -8.95 -15.56
C ASP A 228 6.05 -9.07 -16.53
N PRO A 229 5.32 -7.96 -16.72
CA PRO A 229 4.08 -8.00 -17.50
C PRO A 229 4.31 -8.21 -19.00
N ASP A 230 5.47 -7.86 -19.53
CA ASP A 230 5.82 -8.07 -20.93
C ASP A 230 5.94 -9.56 -21.28
N HIS A 231 6.31 -10.39 -20.28
CA HIS A 231 6.36 -11.85 -20.43
C HIS A 231 5.23 -12.57 -19.68
N ASN A 232 4.20 -11.84 -19.22
CA ASN A 232 3.07 -12.39 -18.47
C ASN A 232 3.49 -13.22 -17.26
N THR A 233 4.45 -12.72 -16.48
CA THR A 233 5.08 -13.46 -15.38
C THR A 233 4.96 -12.69 -14.06
N VAL A 234 4.66 -13.44 -12.99
CA VAL A 234 4.80 -12.99 -11.59
C VAL A 234 5.99 -13.71 -10.98
N ILE A 235 6.86 -12.97 -10.32
CA ILE A 235 8.08 -13.44 -9.69
C ILE A 235 7.84 -13.49 -8.19
N LEU A 236 8.02 -14.69 -7.61
CA LEU A 236 7.88 -14.89 -6.17
C LEU A 236 9.22 -14.74 -5.46
N GLU A 237 9.19 -14.44 -4.17
CA GLU A 237 10.35 -14.63 -3.31
C GLU A 237 10.82 -16.11 -3.41
N GLY A 238 12.13 -16.33 -3.38
CA GLY A 238 12.71 -17.65 -3.65
C GLY A 238 12.83 -17.98 -5.14
N CYS A 239 12.70 -16.98 -6.02
CA CYS A 239 12.97 -17.08 -7.47
C CYS A 239 12.03 -17.97 -8.28
N ARG A 240 10.87 -18.36 -7.72
CA ARG A 240 9.85 -19.12 -8.45
C ARG A 240 9.09 -18.22 -9.42
N LEU A 241 8.97 -18.63 -10.68
CA LEU A 241 8.24 -17.92 -11.73
C LEU A 241 6.86 -18.55 -11.94
N LEU A 242 5.82 -17.70 -12.08
CA LEU A 242 4.46 -18.13 -12.41
C LEU A 242 3.98 -17.36 -13.63
N HIS A 243 3.53 -18.09 -14.65
CA HIS A 243 2.93 -17.50 -15.83
C HIS A 243 1.42 -17.36 -15.71
N TYR A 244 0.88 -16.34 -16.36
CA TYR A 244 -0.55 -16.11 -16.42
C TYR A 244 -1.02 -15.76 -17.83
N LYS A 245 -2.26 -16.13 -18.15
CA LYS A 245 -2.96 -15.57 -19.29
C LYS A 245 -3.63 -14.24 -18.93
N ARG A 246 -4.11 -14.13 -17.67
CA ARG A 246 -4.71 -12.92 -17.09
C ARG A 246 -4.26 -12.74 -15.68
N LEU A 247 -4.00 -11.49 -15.29
CA LEU A 247 -3.55 -11.13 -13.95
C LEU A 247 -4.58 -10.24 -13.25
N VAL A 248 -4.79 -10.49 -11.97
CA VAL A 248 -5.55 -9.58 -11.08
C VAL A 248 -4.64 -9.13 -9.96
N VAL A 249 -4.41 -7.82 -9.83
CA VAL A 249 -3.64 -7.23 -8.73
C VAL A 249 -4.60 -6.73 -7.67
N ALA A 250 -4.64 -7.40 -6.51
CA ALA A 250 -5.52 -7.13 -5.38
C ALA A 250 -4.75 -7.09 -4.05
N ALA A 251 -3.51 -6.59 -4.09
CA ALA A 251 -2.53 -6.65 -3.01
C ALA A 251 -2.82 -5.72 -1.81
N GLY A 252 -3.90 -4.93 -1.88
CA GLY A 252 -4.29 -4.03 -0.79
C GLY A 252 -3.39 -2.82 -0.64
N ILE A 253 -3.16 -2.38 0.60
CA ILE A 253 -2.46 -1.14 0.94
C ILE A 253 -1.47 -1.39 2.07
N LYS A 254 -0.31 -0.74 2.02
CA LYS A 254 0.73 -0.76 3.05
C LYS A 254 0.58 0.45 3.97
N LEU A 255 0.61 0.20 5.27
CA LEU A 255 0.67 1.24 6.30
C LEU A 255 2.13 1.65 6.49
N ASN A 256 2.47 2.89 6.18
CA ASN A 256 3.85 3.38 6.24
C ASN A 256 4.17 3.95 7.63
N TRP A 257 4.34 3.05 8.62
CA TRP A 257 4.63 3.42 10.01
C TRP A 257 5.94 4.20 10.13
N GLY A 258 6.95 3.85 9.34
CA GLY A 258 8.26 4.51 9.31
C GLY A 258 8.27 5.93 8.74
N ALA A 259 7.17 6.40 8.14
CA ALA A 259 7.05 7.78 7.67
C ALA A 259 6.87 8.80 8.79
N ILE A 260 6.58 8.36 10.01
CA ILE A 260 6.46 9.19 11.21
C ILE A 260 7.62 8.85 12.12
N GLU A 261 8.51 9.82 12.37
CA GLU A 261 9.69 9.64 13.21
C GLU A 261 9.31 9.19 14.62
N GLY A 262 10.00 8.18 15.16
CA GLY A 262 9.79 7.65 16.51
C GLY A 262 8.51 6.80 16.67
N LEU A 263 7.64 6.69 15.65
CA LEU A 263 6.40 5.93 15.77
C LEU A 263 6.64 4.43 15.92
N SER A 264 7.53 3.86 15.11
CA SER A 264 7.79 2.41 15.11
C SER A 264 8.26 1.89 16.46
N GLU A 265 9.01 2.70 17.19
CA GLU A 265 9.61 2.37 18.49
C GLU A 265 8.60 2.40 19.64
N THR A 266 7.50 3.14 19.48
CA THR A 266 6.53 3.36 20.56
C THR A 266 5.13 2.79 20.28
N LEU A 267 4.87 2.35 19.05
CA LEU A 267 3.57 1.83 18.65
C LEU A 267 3.18 0.58 19.46
N GLY A 268 2.02 0.63 20.12
CA GLY A 268 1.55 -0.43 21.03
C GLY A 268 1.98 -0.28 22.47
N LYS A 269 2.63 0.83 22.84
CA LYS A 269 3.02 1.19 24.22
C LYS A 269 2.99 2.70 24.42
N ASN A 270 3.22 3.18 25.63
CA ASN A 270 3.28 4.60 25.99
C ASN A 270 2.02 5.41 25.63
N GLY A 271 0.86 4.78 25.49
CA GLY A 271 -0.37 5.43 25.06
C GLY A 271 -0.52 5.61 23.54
N VAL A 272 0.38 5.05 22.72
CA VAL A 272 0.35 5.17 21.25
C VAL A 272 -0.28 3.92 20.64
N THR A 273 -1.41 4.09 19.94
CA THR A 273 -2.22 2.99 19.42
C THR A 273 -2.78 3.27 18.02
N SER A 274 -3.43 2.26 17.42
CA SER A 274 -4.12 2.38 16.13
C SER A 274 -5.15 1.26 15.94
N ASN A 275 -6.31 1.60 15.37
CA ASN A 275 -7.29 0.62 14.90
C ASN A 275 -7.00 0.10 13.47
N TYR A 276 -5.86 0.47 12.90
CA TYR A 276 -5.44 0.02 11.56
C TYR A 276 -4.60 -1.26 11.59
N ARG A 277 -4.37 -1.81 12.78
CA ARG A 277 -3.66 -3.08 12.99
C ARG A 277 -4.44 -3.98 13.96
N TYR A 278 -4.49 -5.27 13.66
CA TYR A 278 -5.26 -6.27 14.42
C TYR A 278 -4.86 -6.34 15.90
N ASP A 279 -3.56 -6.37 16.15
CA ASP A 279 -2.97 -6.48 17.49
C ASP A 279 -3.04 -5.18 18.31
N LEU A 280 -3.24 -4.04 17.66
CA LEU A 280 -3.33 -2.73 18.32
C LEU A 280 -4.76 -2.30 18.66
N ALA A 281 -5.75 -2.79 17.93
CA ALA A 281 -7.14 -2.42 18.20
C ALA A 281 -7.60 -2.79 19.64
N PRO A 282 -7.22 -3.94 20.22
CA PRO A 282 -7.47 -4.22 21.65
C PRO A 282 -6.78 -3.22 22.59
N TYR A 283 -5.56 -2.81 22.27
CA TYR A 283 -4.84 -1.82 23.07
C TYR A 283 -5.51 -0.44 22.99
N THR A 284 -6.11 -0.09 21.84
CA THR A 284 -6.94 1.12 21.76
C THR A 284 -8.07 1.07 22.78
N TRP A 285 -8.79 -0.06 22.88
CA TRP A 285 -9.88 -0.21 23.85
C TRP A 285 -9.38 -0.15 25.28
N GLU A 286 -8.27 -0.81 25.60
CA GLU A 286 -7.63 -0.75 26.92
C GLU A 286 -7.31 0.69 27.33
N LEU A 287 -6.73 1.50 26.43
CA LEU A 287 -6.45 2.90 26.69
C LEU A 287 -7.73 3.71 26.93
N VAL A 288 -8.76 3.51 26.09
CA VAL A 288 -10.05 4.20 26.21
C VAL A 288 -10.74 3.86 27.54
N GLU A 289 -10.74 2.58 27.91
CA GLU A 289 -11.38 2.10 29.15
C GLU A 289 -10.69 2.62 30.40
N ASN A 290 -9.35 2.75 30.36
CA ASN A 290 -8.56 3.15 31.52
C ASN A 290 -8.34 4.65 31.64
N LEU A 291 -8.50 5.46 30.59
CA LEU A 291 -8.30 6.90 30.66
C LEU A 291 -9.38 7.58 31.50
N LYS A 292 -8.99 8.19 32.60
CA LYS A 292 -9.90 8.88 33.55
C LYS A 292 -9.89 10.40 33.38
N GLY A 293 -8.88 10.94 32.74
CA GLY A 293 -8.67 12.36 32.45
C GLY A 293 -7.37 12.56 31.69
N GLY A 294 -7.13 13.77 31.20
CA GLY A 294 -5.93 14.10 30.43
C GLY A 294 -6.20 14.37 28.97
N LYS A 295 -5.24 14.11 28.09
CA LYS A 295 -5.28 14.50 26.67
C LYS A 295 -5.37 13.28 25.76
N ALA A 296 -6.41 13.23 24.93
CA ALA A 296 -6.63 12.17 23.94
C ALA A 296 -6.55 12.75 22.53
N LEU A 297 -5.53 12.35 21.77
CA LEU A 297 -5.31 12.81 20.41
C LEU A 297 -5.72 11.73 19.40
N PHE A 298 -6.32 12.16 18.29
CA PHE A 298 -6.67 11.31 17.15
C PHE A 298 -6.12 11.94 15.88
N THR A 299 -5.55 11.13 14.97
CA THR A 299 -4.89 11.67 13.76
C THR A 299 -5.43 11.07 12.49
N GLN A 300 -5.41 11.87 11.42
CA GLN A 300 -5.69 11.46 10.05
C GLN A 300 -4.63 12.03 9.11
N PRO A 301 -3.88 11.19 8.38
CA PRO A 301 -2.85 11.63 7.46
C PRO A 301 -3.44 12.16 6.15
N PRO A 302 -2.60 12.66 5.22
CA PRO A 302 -3.04 12.98 3.87
C PRO A 302 -3.70 11.79 3.17
N MET A 303 -4.64 12.09 2.28
CA MET A 303 -5.27 11.06 1.43
C MET A 303 -4.30 10.60 0.32
N PRO A 304 -4.46 9.37 -0.20
CA PRO A 304 -5.53 8.40 0.08
C PRO A 304 -5.21 7.48 1.28
N ILE A 305 -6.25 7.09 2.01
CA ILE A 305 -6.18 6.07 3.06
C ILE A 305 -7.32 5.05 2.93
N LYS A 306 -7.11 3.81 3.42
CA LYS A 306 -8.23 2.87 3.54
C LYS A 306 -9.22 3.37 4.58
N CYS A 307 -10.50 3.38 4.23
CA CYS A 307 -11.60 3.82 5.08
C CYS A 307 -11.37 5.19 5.75
N ALA A 308 -11.40 6.27 4.96
CA ALA A 308 -11.17 7.66 5.41
C ALA A 308 -12.02 8.10 6.62
N GLY A 309 -13.13 7.42 6.91
CA GLY A 309 -13.91 7.65 8.12
C GLY A 309 -13.45 6.85 9.35
N ALA A 310 -12.47 5.96 9.23
CA ALA A 310 -12.06 5.12 10.38
C ALA A 310 -11.35 5.91 11.50
N PRO A 311 -10.53 6.94 11.22
CA PRO A 311 -9.95 7.78 12.27
C PRO A 311 -11.02 8.43 13.14
N GLN A 312 -12.08 8.97 12.52
CA GLN A 312 -13.22 9.58 13.22
C GLN A 312 -14.01 8.57 14.04
N LYS A 313 -14.14 7.31 13.57
CA LYS A 313 -14.83 6.26 14.35
C LYS A 313 -14.11 5.96 15.65
N ALA A 314 -12.77 5.99 15.65
CA ALA A 314 -11.98 5.84 16.87
C ALA A 314 -12.30 6.97 17.85
N LEU A 315 -12.31 8.23 17.37
CA LEU A 315 -12.68 9.39 18.19
C LEU A 315 -14.09 9.27 18.76
N TYR A 316 -15.10 9.04 17.88
CA TYR A 316 -16.49 9.03 18.32
C TYR A 316 -16.78 7.90 19.33
N LEU A 317 -16.29 6.69 19.09
CA LEU A 317 -16.52 5.58 20.01
C LEU A 317 -15.82 5.77 21.36
N SER A 318 -14.63 6.35 21.36
CA SER A 318 -13.92 6.72 22.58
C SER A 318 -14.67 7.78 23.37
N CYS A 319 -15.08 8.87 22.70
CA CYS A 319 -15.87 9.94 23.32
C CYS A 319 -17.21 9.45 23.85
N ASP A 320 -17.93 8.58 23.10
CA ASP A 320 -19.20 8.01 23.55
C ASP A 320 -19.03 7.17 24.82
N HIS A 321 -17.95 6.41 24.92
CA HIS A 321 -17.62 5.65 26.13
C HIS A 321 -17.39 6.59 27.33
N TRP A 322 -16.51 7.59 27.17
CA TRP A 322 -16.22 8.55 28.24
C TRP A 322 -17.43 9.40 28.62
N TYR A 323 -18.29 9.75 27.65
CA TYR A 323 -19.55 10.46 27.89
C TYR A 323 -20.49 9.64 28.76
N ARG A 324 -20.70 8.36 28.43
CA ARG A 324 -21.57 7.44 29.19
C ARG A 324 -21.08 7.18 30.60
N GLU A 325 -19.77 7.15 30.77
CA GLU A 325 -19.12 6.97 32.09
C GLU A 325 -19.01 8.28 32.89
N GLY A 326 -19.49 9.42 32.35
CA GLY A 326 -19.43 10.71 33.02
C GLY A 326 -18.01 11.29 33.14
N ARG A 327 -17.05 10.80 32.32
CA ARG A 327 -15.63 11.18 32.38
C ARG A 327 -15.19 12.15 31.31
N LEU A 328 -16.00 12.36 30.27
CA LEU A 328 -15.60 13.13 29.09
C LEU A 328 -15.12 14.54 29.44
N ASN A 329 -15.76 15.21 30.39
CA ASN A 329 -15.38 16.56 30.82
C ASN A 329 -13.97 16.66 31.45
N ASN A 330 -13.36 15.54 31.81
CA ASN A 330 -12.00 15.48 32.34
C ASN A 330 -10.96 15.18 31.25
N ILE A 331 -11.38 15.00 29.99
CA ILE A 331 -10.52 14.57 28.89
C ILE A 331 -10.57 15.63 27.78
N ASP A 332 -9.41 16.20 27.48
CA ASP A 332 -9.21 17.06 26.31
C ASP A 332 -9.11 16.20 25.07
N VAL A 333 -10.12 16.27 24.19
CA VAL A 333 -10.17 15.49 22.96
C VAL A 333 -9.81 16.38 21.78
N GLU A 334 -8.77 16.01 21.03
CA GLU A 334 -8.34 16.75 19.85
C GLU A 334 -8.22 15.82 18.63
N PHE A 335 -8.70 16.28 17.46
CA PHE A 335 -8.57 15.59 16.18
C PHE A 335 -7.68 16.39 15.23
N TYR A 336 -6.57 15.81 14.84
CA TYR A 336 -5.59 16.38 13.91
C TYR A 336 -5.76 15.75 12.54
N ASN A 337 -6.18 16.54 11.57
CA ASN A 337 -6.45 16.09 10.21
C ASN A 337 -5.58 16.86 9.21
N ALA A 338 -4.79 16.16 8.43
CA ALA A 338 -3.98 16.77 7.36
C ALA A 338 -4.83 17.42 6.26
N GLY A 339 -6.08 16.99 6.08
CA GLY A 339 -7.04 17.59 5.15
C GLY A 339 -7.71 18.85 5.71
N ALA A 340 -8.44 19.53 4.83
CA ALA A 340 -9.14 20.79 5.15
C ALA A 340 -10.59 20.59 5.62
N VAL A 341 -11.14 19.37 5.56
CA VAL A 341 -12.55 19.08 5.87
C VAL A 341 -12.66 17.81 6.70
N LEU A 342 -13.72 17.71 7.50
CA LEU A 342 -13.97 16.56 8.37
C LEU A 342 -14.26 15.28 7.56
N PHE A 343 -15.01 15.40 6.45
CA PHE A 343 -15.31 14.29 5.54
C PHE A 343 -15.48 14.78 4.10
N GLY A 344 -15.01 14.01 3.13
CA GLY A 344 -14.94 14.43 1.72
C GLY A 344 -16.28 14.54 1.00
N VAL A 345 -17.40 14.05 1.58
CA VAL A 345 -18.75 14.19 1.03
C VAL A 345 -19.58 15.08 1.97
N ALA A 346 -19.87 16.29 1.51
CA ALA A 346 -20.43 17.37 2.32
C ALA A 346 -21.78 17.02 2.96
N ASP A 347 -22.61 16.21 2.29
CA ASP A 347 -23.95 15.81 2.77
C ASP A 347 -23.94 15.11 4.13
N TYR A 348 -22.83 14.46 4.50
CA TYR A 348 -22.70 13.75 5.77
C TYR A 348 -22.11 14.62 6.89
N VAL A 349 -21.44 15.72 6.55
CA VAL A 349 -20.73 16.57 7.51
C VAL A 349 -21.66 17.15 8.60
N PRO A 350 -22.86 17.65 8.30
CA PRO A 350 -23.74 18.21 9.34
C PRO A 350 -24.09 17.20 10.46
N ALA A 351 -24.29 15.94 10.11
CA ALA A 351 -24.56 14.90 11.10
C ALA A 351 -23.33 14.57 11.96
N LEU A 352 -22.13 14.59 11.35
CA LEU A 352 -20.87 14.34 12.04
C LEU A 352 -20.52 15.48 13.00
N MET A 353 -20.71 16.74 12.57
CA MET A 353 -20.47 17.93 13.39
C MET A 353 -21.30 17.95 14.67
N LYS A 354 -22.58 17.49 14.62
CA LYS A 354 -23.40 17.36 15.84
C LYS A 354 -22.74 16.49 16.92
N TYR A 355 -21.94 15.50 16.51
CA TYR A 355 -21.20 14.64 17.46
C TYR A 355 -19.88 15.25 17.89
N ILE A 356 -19.21 16.02 17.02
CA ILE A 356 -18.07 16.85 17.42
C ILE A 356 -18.49 17.81 18.52
N ASP A 357 -19.60 18.53 18.32
CA ASP A 357 -20.14 19.47 19.30
C ASP A 357 -20.59 18.77 20.59
N LYS A 358 -21.32 17.63 20.45
CA LYS A 358 -21.76 16.82 21.60
C LYS A 358 -20.59 16.38 22.48
N TYR A 359 -19.48 16.01 21.86
CA TYR A 359 -18.30 15.53 22.57
C TYR A 359 -17.27 16.61 22.89
N GLN A 360 -17.53 17.84 22.46
CA GLN A 360 -16.64 19.00 22.64
C GLN A 360 -15.22 18.73 22.12
N ALA A 361 -15.11 17.92 21.05
CA ALA A 361 -13.84 17.59 20.44
C ALA A 361 -13.31 18.78 19.63
N LYS A 362 -12.03 19.10 19.77
CA LYS A 362 -11.37 20.15 19.00
C LYS A 362 -10.89 19.60 17.66
N LEU A 363 -11.21 20.32 16.58
CA LEU A 363 -10.78 19.97 15.23
C LEU A 363 -9.60 20.86 14.80
N ASN A 364 -8.51 20.23 14.39
CA ASN A 364 -7.30 20.89 13.89
C ASN A 364 -7.04 20.41 12.45
N PHE A 365 -7.51 21.19 11.47
CA PHE A 365 -7.30 20.90 10.05
C PHE A 365 -5.94 21.41 9.54
N GLY A 366 -5.44 20.83 8.44
CA GLY A 366 -4.15 21.19 7.87
C GLY A 366 -2.95 20.78 8.74
N HIS A 367 -3.13 19.82 9.65
CA HIS A 367 -2.11 19.36 10.56
C HIS A 367 -1.70 17.92 10.24
N THR A 368 -0.45 17.72 9.88
CA THR A 368 0.12 16.40 9.55
C THR A 368 1.06 15.94 10.64
N LEU A 369 0.79 14.78 11.26
CA LEU A 369 1.68 14.18 12.25
C LEU A 369 3.01 13.78 11.60
N THR A 370 4.14 14.26 12.13
CA THR A 370 5.48 14.03 11.60
C THR A 370 6.39 13.25 12.54
N ARG A 371 6.19 13.39 13.86
CA ARG A 371 7.05 12.77 14.87
C ARG A 371 6.30 12.46 16.16
N ILE A 372 6.70 11.39 16.84
CA ILE A 372 6.21 11.01 18.17
C ILE A 372 7.40 10.63 19.07
N ASP A 373 7.42 11.19 20.27
CA ASP A 373 8.24 10.73 21.40
C ASP A 373 7.32 10.06 22.42
N GLY A 374 7.22 8.73 22.33
CA GLY A 374 6.34 7.98 23.21
C GLY A 374 6.73 8.02 24.69
N PRO A 375 8.00 7.84 25.08
CA PRO A 375 8.45 7.99 26.45
C PRO A 375 8.08 9.32 27.10
N ASN A 376 8.23 10.43 26.36
CA ASN A 376 7.87 11.76 26.81
C ASN A 376 6.42 12.16 26.46
N LYS A 377 5.65 11.25 25.84
CA LYS A 377 4.24 11.46 25.46
C LYS A 377 4.00 12.76 24.70
N THR A 378 4.84 13.04 23.70
CA THR A 378 4.75 14.25 22.88
C THR A 378 4.66 13.90 21.39
N ALA A 379 3.77 14.57 20.68
CA ALA A 379 3.58 14.46 19.23
C ALA A 379 3.82 15.82 18.56
N TRP A 380 4.39 15.82 17.34
CA TRP A 380 4.66 17.01 16.54
C TRP A 380 3.93 16.94 15.23
N PHE A 381 3.36 18.08 14.84
CA PHE A 381 2.54 18.22 13.65
C PHE A 381 3.11 19.34 12.78
N ALA A 382 3.34 19.07 11.50
CA ALA A 382 3.56 20.10 10.51
C ALA A 382 2.22 20.77 10.17
N ALA A 383 2.21 22.09 10.15
CA ALA A 383 1.05 22.92 9.83
C ALA A 383 1.49 24.21 9.15
N LYS A 384 0.52 25.07 8.82
CA LYS A 384 0.79 26.45 8.37
C LYS A 384 0.15 27.43 9.34
N ASP A 385 0.83 28.55 9.58
CA ASP A 385 0.27 29.69 10.33
C ASP A 385 -0.75 30.48 9.47
N ASP A 386 -1.37 31.48 10.06
CA ASP A 386 -2.34 32.36 9.37
C ASP A 386 -1.71 33.15 8.21
N ALA A 387 -0.40 33.31 8.20
CA ALA A 387 0.36 33.95 7.13
C ALA A 387 0.79 32.97 6.02
N GLY A 388 0.53 31.66 6.19
CA GLY A 388 0.88 30.61 5.25
C GLY A 388 2.31 30.07 5.41
N ASN A 389 3.05 30.45 6.46
CA ASN A 389 4.39 29.93 6.75
C ASN A 389 4.29 28.54 7.36
N ASP A 390 5.27 27.70 7.06
CA ASP A 390 5.39 26.37 7.67
C ASP A 390 5.78 26.49 9.15
N ILE A 391 5.01 25.82 10.01
CA ILE A 391 5.23 25.76 11.46
C ILE A 391 5.21 24.33 11.95
N GLU A 392 5.87 24.07 13.06
CA GLU A 392 5.73 22.82 13.83
C GLU A 392 4.96 23.08 15.13
N VAL A 393 3.92 22.29 15.37
CA VAL A 393 3.08 22.36 16.56
C VAL A 393 3.28 21.11 17.39
N SER A 394 3.73 21.25 18.66
CA SER A 394 3.85 20.13 19.59
C SER A 394 2.62 19.99 20.47
N ARG A 395 2.28 18.75 20.83
CA ARG A 395 1.19 18.40 21.77
C ARG A 395 1.59 17.25 22.66
N GLU A 396 1.34 17.40 23.96
CA GLU A 396 1.41 16.28 24.88
C GLU A 396 0.14 15.43 24.77
N PHE A 397 0.25 14.15 25.10
CA PHE A 397 -0.90 13.23 25.12
C PHE A 397 -0.79 12.21 26.26
N ASP A 398 -1.92 11.74 26.74
CA ASP A 398 -2.03 10.55 27.58
C ASP A 398 -2.34 9.33 26.71
N MET A 399 -3.15 9.53 25.66
CA MET A 399 -3.36 8.57 24.59
C MET A 399 -3.34 9.26 23.21
N ILE A 400 -2.78 8.59 22.21
CA ILE A 400 -2.85 9.02 20.83
C ILE A 400 -3.22 7.85 19.92
N HIS A 401 -4.31 8.01 19.12
CA HIS A 401 -4.67 7.09 18.07
C HIS A 401 -4.08 7.57 16.74
N VAL A 402 -3.11 6.82 16.23
CA VAL A 402 -2.35 7.20 15.03
C VAL A 402 -2.86 6.46 13.82
N VAL A 403 -3.03 7.20 12.72
CA VAL A 403 -3.16 6.63 11.37
C VAL A 403 -1.95 7.10 10.55
N PRO A 404 -1.07 6.19 10.09
CA PRO A 404 0.09 6.57 9.31
C PRO A 404 -0.29 6.88 7.86
N PRO A 405 0.57 7.56 7.09
CA PRO A 405 0.45 7.60 5.64
C PRO A 405 0.37 6.19 5.04
N GLN A 406 -0.34 6.06 3.92
CA GLN A 406 -0.59 4.77 3.30
C GLN A 406 -0.17 4.80 1.83
N VAL A 407 0.41 3.69 1.37
CA VAL A 407 0.97 3.54 0.03
C VAL A 407 0.63 2.15 -0.52
N ALA A 408 0.74 1.93 -1.81
CA ALA A 408 0.69 0.57 -2.33
C ALA A 408 1.89 -0.24 -1.80
N PRO A 409 1.80 -1.59 -1.71
CA PRO A 409 2.93 -2.44 -1.33
C PRO A 409 4.15 -2.19 -2.20
N ASP A 410 5.37 -2.31 -1.64
CA ASP A 410 6.60 -1.90 -2.32
C ASP A 410 6.82 -2.66 -3.62
N PHE A 411 6.57 -3.97 -3.67
CA PHE A 411 6.68 -4.76 -4.91
C PHE A 411 5.68 -4.33 -6.01
N VAL A 412 4.60 -3.63 -5.64
CA VAL A 412 3.67 -3.00 -6.60
C VAL A 412 4.20 -1.63 -7.01
N ARG A 413 4.57 -0.79 -6.04
CA ARG A 413 5.06 0.59 -6.30
C ARG A 413 6.30 0.62 -7.19
N ASN A 414 7.15 -0.39 -7.07
CA ASN A 414 8.41 -0.53 -7.80
C ASN A 414 8.24 -1.33 -9.09
N SER A 415 7.00 -1.49 -9.60
CA SER A 415 6.69 -2.26 -10.80
C SER A 415 6.23 -1.36 -11.97
N PRO A 416 6.30 -1.84 -13.21
CA PRO A 416 5.78 -1.12 -14.38
C PRO A 416 4.24 -1.02 -14.42
N LEU A 417 3.53 -1.52 -13.41
CA LEU A 417 2.07 -1.51 -13.34
C LEU A 417 1.47 -0.23 -12.73
N VAL A 418 2.31 0.68 -12.25
CA VAL A 418 1.83 1.84 -11.47
C VAL A 418 1.87 3.15 -12.23
N ASP A 419 1.05 4.10 -11.76
CA ASP A 419 1.13 5.50 -12.12
C ASP A 419 2.25 6.24 -11.35
N GLU A 420 2.43 7.53 -11.61
CA GLU A 420 3.42 8.38 -10.93
C GLU A 420 3.25 8.44 -9.40
N ALA A 421 2.05 8.18 -8.90
CA ALA A 421 1.76 8.15 -7.47
C ALA A 421 2.02 6.77 -6.84
N GLY A 422 2.39 5.77 -7.63
CA GLY A 422 2.73 4.42 -7.18
C GLY A 422 1.53 3.49 -6.97
N TRP A 423 0.37 3.78 -7.56
CA TRP A 423 -0.83 2.94 -7.54
C TRP A 423 -1.04 2.24 -8.88
N VAL A 424 -1.57 1.03 -8.89
CA VAL A 424 -1.84 0.31 -10.15
C VAL A 424 -2.74 1.16 -11.06
N ASP A 425 -2.25 1.43 -12.28
CA ASP A 425 -2.88 2.36 -13.23
C ASP A 425 -4.00 1.70 -14.02
N VAL A 426 -5.24 1.93 -13.61
CA VAL A 426 -6.43 1.35 -14.23
C VAL A 426 -7.36 2.38 -14.86
N ASP A 427 -8.10 1.95 -15.86
CA ASP A 427 -9.33 2.62 -16.26
C ASP A 427 -10.35 2.51 -15.11
N GLN A 428 -10.81 3.65 -14.62
CA GLN A 428 -11.65 3.72 -13.41
C GLN A 428 -13.03 3.06 -13.59
N SER A 429 -13.47 2.84 -14.81
CA SER A 429 -14.77 2.24 -15.12
C SER A 429 -14.67 0.71 -15.27
N THR A 430 -13.74 0.22 -16.05
CA THR A 430 -13.58 -1.21 -16.34
C THR A 430 -12.65 -1.93 -15.36
N LEU A 431 -11.86 -1.18 -14.59
CA LEU A 431 -10.82 -1.66 -13.66
C LEU A 431 -9.71 -2.48 -14.36
N ARG A 432 -9.61 -2.33 -15.69
CA ARG A 432 -8.56 -2.90 -16.53
C ARG A 432 -7.34 -1.97 -16.54
N HIS A 433 -6.16 -2.53 -16.51
CA HIS A 433 -4.91 -1.76 -16.63
C HIS A 433 -4.86 -1.00 -17.97
N LYS A 434 -4.42 0.26 -17.93
CA LYS A 434 -4.43 1.12 -19.12
C LYS A 434 -3.47 0.67 -20.22
N THR A 435 -2.32 0.10 -19.83
CA THR A 435 -1.29 -0.37 -20.77
C THR A 435 -1.43 -1.86 -21.09
N TYR A 436 -1.62 -2.71 -20.06
CA TYR A 436 -1.63 -4.16 -20.22
C TYR A 436 -3.05 -4.70 -20.26
N ALA A 437 -3.49 -5.07 -21.46
CA ALA A 437 -4.88 -5.44 -21.73
C ALA A 437 -5.36 -6.73 -21.04
N ASN A 438 -4.48 -7.56 -20.51
CA ASN A 438 -4.78 -8.78 -19.78
C ASN A 438 -4.58 -8.66 -18.26
N ILE A 439 -4.47 -7.42 -17.75
CA ILE A 439 -4.29 -7.14 -16.33
C ILE A 439 -5.46 -6.30 -15.80
N TRP A 440 -5.97 -6.65 -14.64
CA TRP A 440 -6.99 -5.91 -13.89
C TRP A 440 -6.49 -5.63 -12.47
N SER A 441 -7.02 -4.60 -11.86
CA SER A 441 -6.77 -4.34 -10.45
C SER A 441 -8.03 -3.86 -9.74
N LEU A 442 -8.12 -4.17 -8.44
CA LEU A 442 -9.23 -3.75 -7.59
C LEU A 442 -8.83 -3.71 -6.11
N GLY A 443 -9.70 -3.12 -5.30
CA GLY A 443 -9.44 -2.88 -3.89
C GLY A 443 -8.58 -1.64 -3.67
N ASP A 444 -7.77 -1.68 -2.62
CA ASP A 444 -7.05 -0.48 -2.16
C ASP A 444 -5.79 -0.16 -2.98
N VAL A 445 -5.28 -1.10 -3.78
CA VAL A 445 -3.99 -1.00 -4.47
C VAL A 445 -4.01 -0.16 -5.75
N MET A 446 -5.18 0.14 -6.30
CA MET A 446 -5.34 0.84 -7.59
C MET A 446 -5.58 2.35 -7.44
N ASN A 447 -5.40 3.08 -8.54
CA ASN A 447 -5.53 4.55 -8.62
C ASN A 447 -6.95 5.08 -8.87
N ALA A 448 -7.97 4.24 -9.00
CA ALA A 448 -9.33 4.75 -9.18
C ALA A 448 -9.72 5.68 -8.02
N PRO A 449 -10.31 6.87 -8.31
CA PRO A 449 -10.58 7.92 -7.32
C PRO A 449 -11.83 7.60 -6.49
N ASN A 450 -11.81 6.47 -5.79
CA ASN A 450 -12.91 5.98 -4.96
C ASN A 450 -12.50 5.82 -3.49
N ALA A 451 -13.49 5.57 -2.63
CA ALA A 451 -13.20 5.20 -1.25
C ALA A 451 -12.57 3.80 -1.17
N LYS A 452 -11.36 3.69 -0.61
CA LYS A 452 -10.67 2.42 -0.38
C LYS A 452 -11.33 1.68 0.80
N THR A 453 -12.37 0.88 0.50
CA THR A 453 -13.19 0.20 1.51
C THR A 453 -13.56 -1.23 1.09
N ALA A 454 -13.88 -2.08 2.06
CA ALA A 454 -14.42 -3.43 1.78
C ALA A 454 -15.73 -3.38 0.96
N ALA A 455 -16.55 -2.35 1.12
CA ALA A 455 -17.77 -2.15 0.34
C ALA A 455 -17.45 -1.84 -1.14
N ALA A 456 -16.40 -1.05 -1.41
CA ALA A 456 -15.90 -0.83 -2.76
C ALA A 456 -15.39 -2.14 -3.37
N ALA A 457 -14.53 -2.87 -2.68
CA ALA A 457 -14.03 -4.16 -3.14
C ALA A 457 -15.17 -5.17 -3.43
N ARG A 458 -16.23 -5.16 -2.61
CA ARG A 458 -17.42 -5.98 -2.81
C ARG A 458 -18.16 -5.66 -4.11
N MET A 459 -18.21 -4.39 -4.52
CA MET A 459 -18.80 -3.98 -5.81
C MET A 459 -17.87 -4.28 -6.99
N GLN A 460 -16.57 -4.08 -6.80
CA GLN A 460 -15.55 -4.21 -7.84
C GLN A 460 -15.31 -5.68 -8.24
N ALA A 461 -15.30 -6.61 -7.28
CA ALA A 461 -14.98 -8.01 -7.54
C ALA A 461 -15.89 -8.69 -8.58
N PRO A 462 -17.23 -8.57 -8.54
CA PRO A 462 -18.11 -9.08 -9.59
C PRO A 462 -17.90 -8.42 -10.95
N ILE A 463 -17.57 -7.12 -10.98
CA ILE A 463 -17.30 -6.36 -12.20
C ILE A 463 -16.03 -6.89 -12.88
N VAL A 464 -14.92 -7.00 -12.13
CA VAL A 464 -13.66 -7.55 -12.65
C VAL A 464 -13.86 -9.00 -13.11
N ALA A 465 -14.55 -9.82 -12.31
CA ALA A 465 -14.84 -11.20 -12.69
C ALA A 465 -15.69 -11.31 -13.97
N ASN A 466 -16.68 -10.42 -14.16
CA ASN A 466 -17.46 -10.36 -15.38
C ASN A 466 -16.61 -9.95 -16.59
N ASN A 467 -15.76 -8.91 -16.42
CA ASN A 467 -14.92 -8.40 -17.50
C ASN A 467 -13.87 -9.43 -17.93
N ILE A 468 -13.29 -10.17 -16.99
CA ILE A 468 -12.39 -11.29 -17.29
C ILE A 468 -13.16 -12.44 -17.98
N ALA A 469 -14.36 -12.77 -17.54
CA ALA A 469 -15.17 -13.81 -18.18
C ALA A 469 -15.57 -13.42 -19.62
N ALA A 470 -15.90 -12.16 -19.84
CA ALA A 470 -16.18 -11.61 -21.17
C ALA A 470 -14.94 -11.68 -22.09
N ASP A 471 -13.76 -11.33 -21.55
CA ASP A 471 -12.48 -11.42 -22.26
C ASP A 471 -12.12 -12.89 -22.61
N ILE A 472 -12.31 -13.84 -21.70
CA ILE A 472 -12.12 -15.28 -21.96
C ILE A 472 -13.04 -15.77 -23.09
N ALA A 473 -14.27 -15.28 -23.11
CA ALA A 473 -15.28 -15.67 -24.10
C ALA A 473 -15.21 -14.89 -25.42
N GLY A 474 -14.29 -13.91 -25.56
CA GLY A 474 -14.21 -13.04 -26.73
C GLY A 474 -15.42 -12.10 -26.92
N ARG A 475 -16.12 -11.76 -25.82
CA ARG A 475 -17.36 -10.96 -25.81
C ARG A 475 -17.11 -9.56 -25.24
N GLY A 476 -16.33 -8.74 -25.95
CA GLY A 476 -15.95 -7.39 -25.51
C GLY A 476 -17.14 -6.41 -25.34
N ASP A 477 -18.31 -6.73 -25.88
CA ASP A 477 -19.58 -6.01 -25.72
C ASP A 477 -20.29 -6.30 -24.38
N GLN A 478 -19.87 -7.33 -23.65
CA GLN A 478 -20.49 -7.77 -22.39
C GLN A 478 -19.70 -7.38 -21.15
N ILE A 479 -19.02 -6.24 -21.19
CA ILE A 479 -18.30 -5.71 -20.05
C ILE A 479 -19.23 -4.97 -19.07
N SER A 480 -18.79 -4.87 -17.84
CA SER A 480 -19.47 -4.15 -16.77
C SER A 480 -18.63 -2.98 -16.30
N HIS A 481 -19.31 -1.95 -15.79
CA HIS A 481 -18.70 -0.69 -15.40
C HIS A 481 -18.84 -0.41 -13.91
N TYR A 482 -17.77 0.08 -13.29
CA TYR A 482 -17.73 0.54 -11.92
C TYR A 482 -18.02 2.04 -11.85
N ASN A 483 -18.90 2.44 -10.94
CA ASN A 483 -19.35 3.83 -10.78
C ASN A 483 -18.69 4.54 -9.59
N GLY A 484 -17.62 3.97 -9.03
CA GLY A 484 -16.92 4.54 -7.87
C GLY A 484 -17.58 4.24 -6.52
N TYR A 485 -18.62 3.39 -6.47
CA TYR A 485 -19.33 3.09 -5.23
C TYR A 485 -18.39 2.67 -4.10
N GLY A 486 -18.52 3.35 -2.99
CA GLY A 486 -17.91 2.99 -1.72
C GLY A 486 -18.87 3.29 -0.57
N SER A 487 -18.65 2.66 0.57
CA SER A 487 -19.42 2.93 1.77
C SER A 487 -18.53 3.02 2.98
N CYS A 488 -18.82 4.01 3.81
CA CYS A 488 -18.19 4.20 5.10
C CYS A 488 -19.27 4.33 6.19
N PRO A 489 -19.63 3.24 6.88
CA PRO A 489 -20.52 3.31 8.03
C PRO A 489 -19.83 4.04 9.19
N LEU A 490 -20.07 5.37 9.32
CA LEU A 490 -19.47 6.24 10.32
C LEU A 490 -20.16 6.04 11.67
N THR A 491 -19.50 5.30 12.55
CA THR A 491 -19.99 4.99 13.88
C THR A 491 -19.82 6.21 14.78
N VAL A 492 -20.89 6.92 15.08
CA VAL A 492 -20.88 8.20 15.81
C VAL A 492 -21.17 8.07 17.32
N GLU A 493 -21.83 6.99 17.70
CA GLU A 493 -21.99 6.54 19.09
C GLU A 493 -22.31 5.04 19.10
N ARG A 494 -22.18 4.38 20.21
CA ARG A 494 -22.61 2.98 20.34
C ARG A 494 -24.14 2.89 20.15
N GLY A 495 -24.53 2.23 19.08
CA GLY A 495 -25.94 2.11 18.69
C GLY A 495 -26.39 3.03 17.55
N LYS A 496 -25.54 3.93 17.03
CA LYS A 496 -25.89 4.77 15.88
C LYS A 496 -24.75 4.97 14.89
N ILE A 497 -25.13 4.96 13.62
CA ILE A 497 -24.21 5.11 12.48
C ILE A 497 -24.82 6.06 11.46
N VAL A 498 -23.99 6.96 10.94
CA VAL A 498 -24.21 7.67 9.68
C VAL A 498 -23.70 6.77 8.56
N LEU A 499 -24.59 6.30 7.69
CA LEU A 499 -24.25 5.34 6.62
C LEU A 499 -23.87 6.11 5.35
N ALA A 500 -22.62 6.52 5.26
CA ALA A 500 -22.14 7.20 4.07
C ALA A 500 -21.96 6.20 2.90
N GLU A 501 -22.70 6.41 1.81
CA GLU A 501 -22.64 5.64 0.57
C GLU A 501 -22.56 6.62 -0.60
N PHE A 502 -21.50 6.52 -1.39
CA PHE A 502 -21.22 7.48 -2.47
C PHE A 502 -20.35 6.86 -3.56
N GLY A 503 -20.37 7.46 -4.73
CA GLY A 503 -19.59 7.11 -5.90
C GLY A 503 -18.62 8.21 -6.32
N TYR A 504 -18.18 8.14 -7.57
CA TYR A 504 -17.31 9.17 -8.15
C TYR A 504 -17.88 10.58 -8.00
N GLY A 505 -17.00 11.55 -7.70
CA GLY A 505 -17.40 12.95 -7.49
C GLY A 505 -18.23 13.19 -6.24
N GLY A 506 -18.28 12.23 -5.29
CA GLY A 506 -19.08 12.38 -4.06
C GLY A 506 -20.59 12.19 -4.27
N LYS A 507 -21.01 11.70 -5.44
CA LYS A 507 -22.43 11.46 -5.74
C LYS A 507 -23.01 10.46 -4.75
N LEU A 508 -24.12 10.79 -4.10
CA LEU A 508 -24.79 9.88 -3.17
C LEU A 508 -25.37 8.66 -3.90
N LEU A 509 -25.07 7.47 -3.41
CA LEU A 509 -25.51 6.18 -3.95
C LEU A 509 -26.10 5.29 -2.85
N PRO A 510 -27.20 5.69 -2.21
CA PRO A 510 -27.78 4.95 -1.08
C PRO A 510 -28.29 3.56 -1.52
N SER A 511 -27.97 2.53 -0.76
CA SER A 511 -28.45 1.15 -0.99
C SER A 511 -29.91 0.96 -0.56
N PHE A 512 -30.44 1.84 0.30
CA PHE A 512 -31.78 1.76 0.83
C PHE A 512 -32.58 3.03 0.51
N PRO A 513 -33.90 2.92 0.32
CA PRO A 513 -34.76 4.09 0.19
C PRO A 513 -34.67 4.99 1.44
N LYS A 514 -34.67 6.31 1.25
CA LYS A 514 -34.49 7.29 2.33
C LYS A 514 -35.51 7.15 3.46
N PHE A 515 -36.74 6.76 3.15
CA PHE A 515 -37.80 6.55 4.17
C PHE A 515 -37.52 5.36 5.07
N LEU A 516 -36.72 4.37 4.62
CA LEU A 516 -36.34 3.18 5.41
C LEU A 516 -35.03 3.45 6.17
N LEU A 517 -34.02 4.01 5.49
CA LEU A 517 -32.73 4.34 6.07
C LEU A 517 -32.17 5.60 5.39
N ASP A 518 -32.25 6.73 6.09
CA ASP A 518 -31.59 7.96 5.67
C ASP A 518 -30.12 7.89 6.11
N GLY A 519 -29.23 7.56 5.17
CA GLY A 519 -27.79 7.43 5.43
C GLY A 519 -27.13 8.73 5.88
N THR A 520 -27.73 9.91 5.63
CA THR A 520 -27.22 11.22 6.07
C THR A 520 -27.51 11.51 7.54
N GLN A 521 -28.32 10.68 8.20
CA GLN A 521 -28.67 10.82 9.62
C GLN A 521 -28.14 9.62 10.43
N PRO A 522 -27.82 9.82 11.71
CA PRO A 522 -27.40 8.73 12.59
C PRO A 522 -28.59 7.84 12.95
N THR A 523 -28.54 6.55 12.57
CA THR A 523 -29.64 5.60 12.78
C THR A 523 -29.21 4.34 13.51
N ARG A 524 -30.16 3.76 14.30
CA ARG A 524 -29.97 2.44 14.94
C ARG A 524 -30.03 1.31 13.92
N LEU A 525 -30.78 1.47 12.84
CA LEU A 525 -30.86 0.46 11.79
C LEU A 525 -29.51 0.27 11.09
N ALA A 526 -28.78 1.37 10.81
CA ALA A 526 -27.43 1.32 10.27
C ALA A 526 -26.43 0.68 11.25
N TRP A 527 -26.61 0.88 12.56
CA TRP A 527 -25.83 0.17 13.57
C TRP A 527 -26.08 -1.35 13.52
N LEU A 528 -27.34 -1.78 13.51
CA LEU A 528 -27.70 -3.19 13.41
C LEU A 528 -27.13 -3.82 12.13
N LEU A 529 -27.21 -3.10 11.01
CA LEU A 529 -26.62 -3.50 9.75
C LEU A 529 -25.11 -3.76 9.93
N LYS A 530 -24.37 -2.79 10.50
CA LYS A 530 -22.91 -2.92 10.67
C LYS A 530 -22.50 -3.99 11.67
N GLU A 531 -23.16 -4.05 12.81
CA GLU A 531 -22.78 -4.95 13.89
C GLU A 531 -23.16 -6.40 13.60
N LYS A 532 -24.38 -6.63 13.10
CA LYS A 532 -24.97 -7.99 13.01
C LYS A 532 -25.00 -8.54 11.59
N LEU A 533 -25.19 -7.70 10.56
CA LEU A 533 -25.43 -8.17 9.19
C LEU A 533 -24.19 -8.09 8.29
N LEU A 534 -23.38 -7.04 8.39
CA LEU A 534 -22.20 -6.93 7.53
C LEU A 534 -21.15 -8.05 7.76
N PRO A 535 -20.86 -8.52 8.99
CA PRO A 535 -19.93 -9.64 9.15
C PRO A 535 -20.38 -10.93 8.45
N PRO A 536 -21.61 -11.45 8.62
CA PRO A 536 -22.05 -12.62 7.85
C PRO A 536 -22.15 -12.35 6.35
N ILE A 537 -22.55 -11.15 5.90
CA ILE A 537 -22.51 -10.78 4.47
C ILE A 537 -21.09 -10.86 3.94
N TYR A 538 -20.09 -10.43 4.69
CA TYR A 538 -18.69 -10.55 4.33
C TYR A 538 -18.23 -12.01 4.23
N TRP A 539 -18.34 -12.76 5.34
CA TRP A 539 -17.80 -14.11 5.44
C TRP A 539 -18.55 -15.15 4.59
N GLN A 540 -19.88 -15.09 4.54
CA GLN A 540 -20.72 -16.07 3.88
C GLN A 540 -21.28 -15.60 2.54
N GLY A 541 -21.28 -14.29 2.30
CA GLY A 541 -21.72 -13.70 1.05
C GLY A 541 -20.56 -13.36 0.13
N MET A 542 -19.89 -12.26 0.41
CA MET A 542 -18.85 -11.65 -0.44
C MET A 542 -17.72 -12.65 -0.76
N LEU A 543 -17.09 -13.25 0.26
CA LEU A 543 -15.96 -14.17 0.06
C LEU A 543 -16.36 -15.51 -0.60
N LYS A 544 -17.65 -15.83 -0.66
CA LYS A 544 -18.20 -16.99 -1.38
C LYS A 544 -18.79 -16.65 -2.75
N GLY A 545 -18.58 -15.41 -3.21
CA GLY A 545 -19.07 -14.93 -4.49
C GLY A 545 -20.59 -14.84 -4.59
N HIS A 546 -21.30 -14.66 -3.46
CA HIS A 546 -22.71 -14.30 -3.50
C HIS A 546 -22.85 -12.80 -3.70
N GLU A 547 -23.41 -12.41 -4.83
CA GLU A 547 -23.45 -11.02 -5.32
C GLU A 547 -24.76 -10.34 -4.93
N TRP A 548 -25.19 -10.49 -3.68
CA TRP A 548 -26.40 -9.85 -3.16
C TRP A 548 -26.28 -8.33 -3.26
N LEU A 549 -27.20 -7.69 -3.98
CA LEU A 549 -27.26 -6.24 -4.22
C LEU A 549 -26.04 -5.65 -4.97
N VAL A 550 -25.16 -6.47 -5.54
CA VAL A 550 -23.96 -6.04 -6.26
C VAL A 550 -23.75 -6.78 -7.58
N LYS A 551 -24.83 -7.33 -8.18
CA LYS A 551 -24.73 -7.92 -9.53
C LYS A 551 -24.24 -6.88 -10.51
N PRO A 552 -23.21 -7.18 -11.32
CA PRO A 552 -22.73 -6.25 -12.33
C PRO A 552 -23.81 -6.03 -13.39
N VAL A 553 -23.95 -4.79 -13.85
CA VAL A 553 -24.79 -4.44 -14.99
C VAL A 553 -23.93 -4.52 -16.23
N ILE A 554 -24.41 -5.21 -17.28
CA ILE A 554 -23.74 -5.39 -18.56
C ILE A 554 -24.24 -4.30 -19.51
N GLY A 555 -23.33 -3.71 -20.32
CA GLY A 555 -23.64 -2.71 -21.35
C GLY A 555 -23.15 -1.30 -21.03
N GLU A 556 -23.32 -0.41 -22.00
CA GLU A 556 -22.95 0.99 -21.91
C GLU A 556 -23.76 1.67 -20.80
N ASP A 557 -23.06 2.37 -19.89
CA ASP A 557 -23.59 3.10 -18.75
C ASP A 557 -24.27 2.21 -17.67
N ALA A 558 -23.52 1.91 -16.62
CA ALA A 558 -24.15 1.45 -15.38
C ALA A 558 -25.19 2.53 -14.96
N PRO A 559 -26.50 2.25 -15.03
CA PRO A 559 -27.49 3.29 -14.72
C PRO A 559 -27.28 3.76 -13.29
N ALA A 560 -27.27 5.07 -13.11
CA ALA A 560 -27.46 5.64 -11.79
C ALA A 560 -28.69 4.96 -11.20
N LYS A 561 -28.57 4.18 -10.14
CA LYS A 561 -29.74 3.60 -9.47
C LYS A 561 -30.72 4.72 -9.19
N LYS A 562 -31.95 4.61 -9.76
CA LYS A 562 -33.05 5.55 -9.53
C LYS A 562 -33.45 5.60 -8.05
#